data_8111d58c89a14fe3aefaf002c276c324
#
_entry.id   8111d58c89a14fe3aefaf002c276c324
#
_cell.length_a   1.000
_cell.length_b   1.000
_cell.length_c   1.000
_cell.angle_alpha   90.00
_cell.angle_beta   90.00
_cell.angle_gamma   90.00
#
_symmetry.space_group_name_H-M   'P 1'
#
loop_
_entity.id
_entity.type
_entity.pdbx_description
1 polymer ?
#
loop_
_entity_poly.entity_id
_entity_poly.type
_entity_poly.pdbx_seq_one_letter_code
_entity_poly.pdbx_strand_id
1 'polypeptide(L)'
;MWSKRDFVKGAAAVVTAGVVLPGRAAVSPVTASSTVPPARSAPSDFDVVVYNDWYPSAHTFAADLARRGARALPVQGDAGRLWYDTLRGLVAGGSRRIAGMTTHTDLLILETLARDAGLKVRRRTSVSGARLVSWVLI
;
A
#
# COMPACT_ATOMS: atom_id res chain seq x y z
N MET A 1 -11.46 -13.06 -13.41
CA MET A 1 -11.48 -13.26 -12.01
C MET A 1 -10.44 -14.25 -11.58
N TRP A 2 -9.73 -13.96 -10.57
CA TRP A 2 -8.67 -14.80 -10.16
C TRP A 2 -9.14 -15.97 -9.42
N SER A 3 -8.71 -17.07 -9.85
CA SER A 3 -9.06 -18.30 -9.23
C SER A 3 -7.93 -18.68 -8.30
N LYS A 4 -8.27 -18.92 -7.10
CA LYS A 4 -7.28 -19.39 -6.15
C LYS A 4 -6.67 -20.71 -6.59
N ARG A 5 -7.34 -21.39 -7.44
CA ARG A 5 -6.85 -22.66 -7.90
C ARG A 5 -5.61 -22.51 -8.73
N ASP A 6 -5.60 -21.49 -9.52
CA ASP A 6 -4.46 -21.34 -10.42
C ASP A 6 -3.21 -21.00 -9.64
N PHE A 7 -3.41 -20.32 -8.56
CA PHE A 7 -2.29 -20.00 -7.71
C PHE A 7 -1.72 -21.25 -7.08
N VAL A 8 -2.59 -22.13 -6.68
CA VAL A 8 -2.13 -23.34 -6.03
C VAL A 8 -1.37 -24.24 -6.97
N LYS A 9 -1.81 -24.28 -8.18
CA LYS A 9 -1.11 -25.12 -9.13
C LYS A 9 0.31 -24.66 -9.33
N GLY A 10 0.46 -23.40 -9.35
CA GLY A 10 1.79 -22.88 -9.55
C GLY A 10 2.73 -23.27 -8.46
N ALA A 11 2.21 -23.35 -7.30
CA ALA A 11 3.05 -23.66 -6.18
C ALA A 11 3.48 -25.10 -6.20
N ALA A 12 2.63 -25.93 -6.65
CA ALA A 12 2.93 -27.33 -6.59
C ALA A 12 4.08 -27.72 -7.47
N ALA A 13 4.22 -27.04 -8.49
CA ALA A 13 5.22 -27.42 -9.44
C ALA A 13 6.62 -27.35 -8.93
N VAL A 14 6.78 -26.60 -7.95
CA VAL A 14 8.09 -26.37 -7.55
C VAL A 14 8.71 -27.47 -6.81
N VAL A 15 7.94 -28.13 -6.17
CA VAL A 15 8.47 -29.06 -5.28
C VAL A 15 9.36 -30.09 -5.84
N THR A 16 9.06 -30.54 -6.93
CA THR A 16 9.72 -31.70 -7.38
C THR A 16 11.10 -31.53 -7.58
N ALA A 17 11.43 -30.44 -7.90
CA ALA A 17 12.71 -30.35 -8.39
C ALA A 17 13.77 -30.63 -7.44
N GLY A 18 13.54 -30.43 -6.34
CA GLY A 18 14.61 -30.42 -5.48
C GLY A 18 15.21 -31.65 -5.13
N VAL A 19 14.73 -32.56 -5.56
CA VAL A 19 15.10 -33.71 -5.04
C VAL A 19 16.32 -34.27 -5.27
N VAL A 20 16.64 -34.29 -6.12
CA VAL A 20 17.61 -35.05 -6.53
C VAL A 20 18.85 -34.94 -6.02
N LEU A 21 19.67 -35.11 -6.41
CA LEU A 21 20.97 -34.93 -6.16
C LEU A 21 21.53 -35.26 -4.94
N PRO A 22 21.78 -36.38 -4.84
CA PRO A 22 22.35 -36.87 -3.67
C PRO A 22 23.78 -36.53 -3.71
N GLY A 23 24.38 -36.67 -2.81
CA GLY A 23 25.78 -36.57 -2.84
C GLY A 23 26.36 -35.20 -2.91
N ARG A 24 25.79 -34.42 -3.56
CA ARG A 24 26.40 -33.19 -3.72
C ARG A 24 25.91 -32.27 -2.73
N ALA A 25 25.48 -32.80 -1.81
CA ALA A 25 24.92 -32.04 -0.83
C ALA A 25 25.76 -30.95 -0.41
N ALA A 26 26.83 -31.19 -0.46
CA ALA A 26 27.74 -30.24 0.06
C ALA A 26 27.41 -28.91 -0.41
N VAL A 27 26.80 -28.88 -1.39
CA VAL A 27 26.60 -27.69 -1.96
C VAL A 27 25.61 -26.90 -1.31
N SER A 28 24.95 -27.46 -0.64
CA SER A 28 23.92 -26.80 -0.10
C SER A 28 24.12 -25.45 0.36
N PRO A 29 25.13 -25.20 0.72
CA PRO A 29 25.34 -23.96 1.35
C PRO A 29 24.73 -22.89 0.63
N VAL A 30 24.72 -23.16 -0.47
CA VAL A 30 24.21 -22.25 -1.25
C VAL A 30 23.01 -21.72 -0.83
N THR A 31 22.37 -22.44 -0.35
CA THR A 31 21.15 -22.01 -0.05
C THR A 31 21.17 -20.82 0.69
N ALA A 32 22.11 -20.60 1.24
CA ALA A 32 22.16 -19.46 2.01
C ALA A 32 21.59 -18.36 1.26
N SER A 33 21.77 -18.46 0.08
CA SER A 33 21.35 -17.37 -0.68
C SER A 33 19.91 -17.16 -0.48
N SER A 34 19.33 -18.15 -0.16
CA SER A 34 17.95 -18.00 -0.11
C SER A 34 17.56 -17.09 0.95
N THR A 35 18.42 -16.81 1.70
CA THR A 35 18.05 -16.02 2.78
C THR A 35 17.97 -14.67 2.31
N VAL A 36 18.14 -14.49 1.13
CA VAL A 36 17.94 -13.21 0.64
C VAL A 36 16.60 -12.82 1.15
N PRO A 37 16.55 -11.88 1.96
CA PRO A 37 15.30 -11.47 2.48
C PRO A 37 14.46 -11.04 1.32
N PRO A 38 13.25 -11.31 1.37
CA PRO A 38 12.36 -10.83 0.37
C PRO A 38 12.65 -9.37 0.32
N ALA A 39 12.86 -8.92 -0.82
CA ALA A 39 13.22 -7.58 -1.05
C ALA A 39 12.50 -6.70 -0.07
N ARG A 40 13.20 -6.13 0.79
CA ARG A 40 12.59 -5.18 1.65
C ARG A 40 12.15 -4.09 0.76
N SER A 41 10.86 -3.95 0.67
CA SER A 41 10.34 -2.80 -0.02
C SER A 41 10.98 -1.59 0.63
N ALA A 42 11.45 -0.70 -0.19
CA ALA A 42 12.01 0.52 0.34
C ALA A 42 11.01 1.14 1.31
N PRO A 43 11.49 1.76 2.36
CA PRO A 43 10.59 2.40 3.32
C PRO A 43 9.70 3.37 2.57
N SER A 44 8.49 3.51 3.04
CA SER A 44 7.57 4.45 2.43
C SER A 44 8.02 5.87 2.73
N ASP A 45 7.92 6.70 1.72
CA ASP A 45 8.16 8.12 1.92
C ASP A 45 6.93 8.79 2.57
N PHE A 46 5.91 8.02 2.87
CA PHE A 46 4.67 8.54 3.41
C PHE A 46 4.41 8.00 4.81
N ASP A 47 3.89 8.87 5.65
CA ASP A 47 3.55 8.49 7.04
C ASP A 47 2.19 7.78 7.07
N VAL A 48 1.29 8.22 6.22
CA VAL A 48 -0.09 7.76 6.20
C VAL A 48 -0.55 7.56 4.76
N VAL A 49 -1.37 6.55 4.54
CA VAL A 49 -2.06 6.37 3.26
C VAL A 49 -3.57 6.31 3.51
N VAL A 50 -4.31 7.13 2.79
CA VAL A 50 -5.76 7.19 2.89
C VAL A 50 -6.33 6.55 1.63
N TYR A 51 -7.28 5.65 1.77
CA TYR A 51 -7.86 4.98 0.61
C TYR A 51 -9.37 4.82 0.73
N ASN A 52 -10.02 4.83 -0.41
CA ASN A 52 -11.45 4.56 -0.44
C ASN A 52 -11.65 3.05 -0.48
N ASP A 53 -12.17 2.51 0.59
CA ASP A 53 -12.28 1.08 0.81
C ASP A 53 -13.33 0.37 -0.07
N TRP A 54 -14.08 1.11 -0.85
CA TRP A 54 -15.03 0.51 -1.77
C TRP A 54 -14.38 0.08 -3.10
N TYR A 55 -13.14 0.45 -3.32
CA TYR A 55 -12.45 0.17 -4.58
C TYR A 55 -11.27 -0.76 -4.39
N PRO A 56 -11.25 -1.90 -5.07
CA PRO A 56 -10.13 -2.84 -4.95
C PRO A 56 -8.77 -2.24 -5.28
N SER A 57 -8.73 -1.36 -6.26
CA SER A 57 -7.47 -0.71 -6.62
C SER A 57 -6.93 0.18 -5.52
N ALA A 58 -7.81 0.82 -4.77
CA ALA A 58 -7.40 1.62 -3.64
C ALA A 58 -6.88 0.75 -2.50
N HIS A 59 -7.48 -0.42 -2.29
CA HIS A 59 -6.96 -1.38 -1.32
C HIS A 59 -5.55 -1.84 -1.69
N THR A 60 -5.32 -2.15 -2.94
CA THR A 60 -4.00 -2.60 -3.39
C THR A 60 -2.96 -1.50 -3.20
N PHE A 61 -3.31 -0.28 -3.54
CA PHE A 61 -2.44 0.87 -3.35
C PHE A 61 -2.10 1.06 -1.88
N ALA A 62 -3.11 1.01 -1.02
CA ALA A 62 -2.90 1.20 0.41
C ALA A 62 -2.08 0.06 1.02
N ALA A 63 -2.34 -1.16 0.60
CA ALA A 63 -1.60 -2.32 1.09
C ALA A 63 -0.12 -2.24 0.73
N ASP A 64 0.18 -1.76 -0.46
CA ASP A 64 1.55 -1.61 -0.89
C ASP A 64 2.31 -0.61 -0.02
N LEU A 65 1.71 0.54 0.23
CA LEU A 65 2.33 1.54 1.08
C LEU A 65 2.38 1.11 2.55
N ALA A 66 1.37 0.38 3.00
CA ALA A 66 1.37 -0.14 4.37
C ALA A 66 2.49 -1.14 4.60
N ARG A 67 2.79 -1.96 3.62
CA ARG A 67 3.93 -2.88 3.72
C ARG A 67 5.26 -2.14 3.83
N ARG A 68 5.30 -0.92 3.38
CA ARG A 68 6.49 -0.08 3.46
C ARG A 68 6.50 0.78 4.72
N GLY A 69 5.54 0.61 5.59
CA GLY A 69 5.50 1.31 6.87
C GLY A 69 4.50 2.44 6.99
N ALA A 70 3.74 2.76 5.96
CA ALA A 70 2.72 3.78 6.06
C ALA A 70 1.50 3.25 6.82
N ARG A 71 0.85 4.12 7.57
CA ARG A 71 -0.38 3.75 8.26
C ARG A 71 -1.55 3.87 7.32
N ALA A 72 -2.25 2.78 7.06
CA ALA A 72 -3.38 2.77 6.15
C ALA A 72 -4.69 3.12 6.86
N LEU A 73 -5.42 4.06 6.31
CA LEU A 73 -6.68 4.53 6.87
C LEU A 73 -7.78 4.50 5.82
N PRO A 74 -8.83 3.71 6.01
CA PRO A 74 -9.94 3.69 5.08
C PRO A 74 -10.85 4.90 5.28
N VAL A 75 -11.40 5.42 4.20
CA VAL A 75 -12.30 6.57 4.26
C VAL A 75 -13.64 6.20 4.87
N GLN A 76 -14.11 5.00 4.64
CA GLN A 76 -15.39 4.52 5.16
C GLN A 76 -16.58 5.43 4.81
N GLY A 77 -16.54 5.99 3.62
CA GLY A 77 -17.66 6.80 3.13
C GLY A 77 -17.72 8.23 3.61
N ASP A 78 -16.87 8.63 4.54
CA ASP A 78 -16.90 9.99 5.06
C ASP A 78 -15.47 10.53 5.32
N ALA A 79 -14.96 11.25 4.36
CA ALA A 79 -13.63 11.81 4.46
C ALA A 79 -13.50 12.87 5.55
N GLY A 80 -14.56 13.62 5.78
CA GLY A 80 -14.56 14.64 6.83
C GLY A 80 -14.45 14.01 8.21
N ARG A 81 -15.19 12.96 8.43
CA ARG A 81 -15.11 12.23 9.68
C ARG A 81 -13.73 11.65 9.91
N LEU A 82 -13.14 11.06 8.86
CA LEU A 82 -11.80 10.53 8.94
C LEU A 82 -10.80 11.61 9.35
N TRP A 83 -10.96 12.80 8.82
CA TRP A 83 -10.10 13.92 9.17
C TRP A 83 -10.20 14.26 10.67
N TYR A 84 -11.41 14.48 11.13
CA TYR A 84 -11.60 14.90 12.52
C TYR A 84 -11.29 13.81 13.54
N ASP A 85 -11.59 12.56 13.21
CA ASP A 85 -11.40 11.46 14.15
C ASP A 85 -9.94 10.98 14.21
N THR A 86 -9.22 11.07 13.11
CA THR A 86 -7.89 10.46 13.02
C THR A 86 -6.82 11.33 12.40
N LEU A 87 -7.03 11.80 11.17
CA LEU A 87 -5.98 12.49 10.44
C LEU A 87 -5.49 13.76 11.10
N ARG A 88 -6.40 14.53 11.62
CA ARG A 88 -6.06 15.78 12.28
C ARG A 88 -5.07 15.55 13.43
N GLY A 89 -5.31 14.51 14.21
CA GLY A 89 -4.42 14.16 15.32
C GLY A 89 -3.06 13.69 14.84
N LEU A 90 -3.03 12.90 13.78
CA LEU A 90 -1.77 12.44 13.22
C LEU A 90 -0.95 13.60 12.66
N VAL A 91 -1.58 14.52 11.97
CA VAL A 91 -0.90 15.69 11.42
C VAL A 91 -0.36 16.57 12.55
N ALA A 92 -1.15 16.77 13.60
CA ALA A 92 -0.71 17.53 14.75
C ALA A 92 0.46 16.83 15.46
N GLY A 93 0.51 15.51 15.38
CA GLY A 93 1.60 14.72 15.95
C GLY A 93 2.84 14.61 15.06
N GLY A 94 2.85 15.25 13.91
CA GLY A 94 4.03 15.28 13.05
C GLY A 94 3.93 14.52 11.75
N SER A 95 2.84 13.82 11.48
CA SER A 95 2.65 13.11 10.22
C SER A 95 2.31 14.12 9.12
N ARG A 96 3.26 14.37 8.25
CA ARG A 96 3.12 15.43 7.26
C ARG A 96 3.12 14.94 5.82
N ARG A 97 3.36 13.67 5.59
CA ARG A 97 3.40 13.12 4.25
C ARG A 97 2.28 12.11 4.11
N ILE A 98 1.22 12.51 3.45
CA ILE A 98 0.03 11.70 3.30
C ILE A 98 -0.20 11.40 1.83
N ALA A 99 -0.26 10.13 1.49
CA ALA A 99 -0.64 9.69 0.17
C ALA A 99 -2.08 9.22 0.21
N GLY A 100 -2.75 9.22 -0.91
CA GLY A 100 -4.11 8.71 -0.95
C GLY A 100 -4.55 8.25 -2.32
N MET A 101 -5.54 7.38 -2.31
CA MET A 101 -6.28 6.99 -3.51
C MET A 101 -7.76 6.96 -3.14
N THR A 102 -8.47 8.00 -3.53
CA THR A 102 -9.85 8.23 -3.15
C THR A 102 -10.64 8.81 -4.30
N THR A 103 -11.91 9.06 -4.09
CA THR A 103 -12.70 9.77 -5.10
C THR A 103 -12.31 11.25 -5.11
N HIS A 104 -12.69 11.96 -6.15
CA HIS A 104 -12.44 13.40 -6.22
C HIS A 104 -13.13 14.15 -5.10
N THR A 105 -14.31 13.72 -4.70
CA THR A 105 -15.06 14.35 -3.62
C THR A 105 -14.32 14.18 -2.29
N ASP A 106 -13.85 13.00 -2.01
CA ASP A 106 -13.09 12.73 -0.80
C ASP A 106 -11.83 13.59 -0.76
N LEU A 107 -11.14 13.68 -1.89
CA LEU A 107 -9.94 14.51 -1.97
C LEU A 107 -10.26 15.98 -1.73
N LEU A 108 -11.34 16.48 -2.30
CA LEU A 108 -11.71 17.88 -2.13
C LEU A 108 -11.95 18.20 -0.66
N ILE A 109 -12.64 17.32 0.04
CA ILE A 109 -12.89 17.48 1.46
C ILE A 109 -11.58 17.48 2.24
N LEU A 110 -10.74 16.48 1.99
CA LEU A 110 -9.47 16.36 2.68
C LEU A 110 -8.52 17.51 2.37
N GLU A 111 -8.48 17.95 1.13
CA GLU A 111 -7.66 19.09 0.73
C GLU A 111 -8.07 20.36 1.45
N THR A 112 -9.39 20.59 1.55
CA THR A 112 -9.90 21.76 2.23
C THR A 112 -9.52 21.77 3.70
N LEU A 113 -9.72 20.64 4.36
CA LEU A 113 -9.40 20.51 5.77
C LEU A 113 -7.89 20.54 6.04
N ALA A 114 -7.14 19.90 5.16
CA ALA A 114 -5.69 19.84 5.32
C ALA A 114 -5.01 21.19 5.10
N ARG A 115 -5.63 22.06 4.33
CA ARG A 115 -5.09 23.39 4.07
C ARG A 115 -5.00 24.19 5.37
N ASP A 116 -6.00 24.03 6.23
CA ASP A 116 -6.00 24.71 7.52
C ASP A 116 -4.88 24.19 8.43
N ALA A 117 -4.43 22.97 8.20
CA ALA A 117 -3.33 22.38 8.93
C ALA A 117 -1.97 22.63 8.24
N GLY A 118 -1.97 23.42 7.18
CA GLY A 118 -0.72 23.77 6.49
C GLY A 118 -0.26 22.77 5.44
N LEU A 119 -1.09 21.80 5.09
CA LEU A 119 -0.76 20.81 4.06
C LEU A 119 -1.32 21.22 2.70
N LYS A 120 -0.64 20.84 1.65
CA LYS A 120 -1.05 21.15 0.29
C LYS A 120 -0.96 19.94 -0.60
N VAL A 121 -1.83 19.86 -1.60
CA VAL A 121 -1.75 18.81 -2.60
C VAL A 121 -0.55 19.09 -3.48
N ARG A 122 0.38 18.17 -3.50
CA ARG A 122 1.59 18.28 -4.32
C ARG A 122 1.49 17.48 -5.61
N ARG A 123 0.71 16.44 -5.60
CA ARG A 123 0.54 15.59 -6.77
C ARG A 123 -0.91 15.12 -6.82
N ARG A 124 -1.44 15.07 -8.02
CA ARG A 124 -2.79 14.57 -8.26
C ARG A 124 -2.80 13.87 -9.60
N THR A 125 -3.20 12.62 -9.62
CA THR A 125 -3.23 11.82 -10.86
C THR A 125 -4.52 11.02 -10.92
N SER A 126 -5.27 11.18 -11.99
CA SER A 126 -6.48 10.40 -12.17
C SER A 126 -6.13 8.96 -12.50
N VAL A 127 -6.87 8.03 -11.93
CA VAL A 127 -6.66 6.62 -12.18
C VAL A 127 -7.56 6.20 -13.33
N SER A 128 -6.95 5.72 -14.39
CA SER A 128 -7.69 5.32 -15.58
C SER A 128 -8.70 4.23 -15.28
N GLY A 129 -9.89 4.37 -15.81
CA GLY A 129 -10.93 3.35 -15.65
C GLY A 129 -11.62 3.34 -14.29
N ALA A 130 -11.31 4.25 -13.43
CA ALA A 130 -11.92 4.31 -12.12
C ALA A 130 -12.26 5.75 -11.77
N ARG A 131 -13.19 5.91 -10.84
CA ARG A 131 -13.54 7.25 -10.35
C ARG A 131 -12.60 7.66 -9.24
N LEU A 132 -11.37 7.23 -9.32
CA LEU A 132 -10.39 7.46 -8.29
C LEU A 132 -9.32 8.44 -8.75
N VAL A 133 -8.74 9.08 -7.78
CA VAL A 133 -7.59 9.94 -8.00
C VAL A 133 -6.54 9.57 -6.95
N SER A 134 -5.31 9.44 -7.37
CA SER A 134 -4.21 9.28 -6.43
C SER A 134 -3.61 10.65 -6.19
N TRP A 135 -3.21 10.91 -4.97
CA TRP A 135 -2.76 12.23 -4.56
C TRP A 135 -1.75 12.18 -3.42
N VAL A 136 -1.06 13.28 -3.25
CA VAL A 136 -0.09 13.44 -2.17
C VAL A 136 -0.30 14.79 -1.51
N LEU A 137 -0.40 14.78 -0.19
CA LEU A 137 -0.41 15.98 0.64
C LEU A 137 0.90 16.09 1.40
N ILE A 138 1.46 17.25 1.39
CA ILE A 138 2.68 17.55 2.13
C ILE A 138 2.57 18.93 2.74
#